data_bfebaa34db2ddce6b0f8c583e95684a0
#
_entry.id   bfebaa34db2ddce6b0f8c583e95684a0
#
_cell.length_a   1.000
_cell.length_b   1.000
_cell.length_c   1.000
_cell.angle_alpha   90.00
_cell.angle_beta   90.00
_cell.angle_gamma   90.00
#
_symmetry.space_group_name_H-M   'P 1'
#
loop_
_entity.id
_entity.type
_entity.pdbx_description
1 polymer ?
#
loop_
_entity_poly.entity_id
_entity_poly.type
_entity_poly.pdbx_seq_one_letter_code
_entity_poly.pdbx_strand_id
1 'polypeptide(L)'
;GGHIGVDLFLRFLPERVRPYVVHASRWILFLVSVGLVVSSYDLVQAARLQTTETGLPQTIYVIPVLIGSLVMMVAALELALRERVRVVLFSGLGIVVLAAIGYMKLSLMADPASAAAGLMLICFVLGILAGVPIAFTLGLSAMVFFICDPSLPFVFFSQQVAAGVDHFVLLAIPFFLLAGAAMEIN
;
A
#
# COMPACT_ATOMS: atom_id res chain seq x y z
N GLY A 1 9.05 12.59 16.39
CA GLY A 1 8.11 13.21 15.49
C GLY A 1 7.02 12.23 15.12
N GLY A 2 5.93 12.15 15.94
CA GLY A 2 4.79 11.30 15.63
C GLY A 2 3.96 11.93 14.53
N HIS A 3 3.39 11.11 13.67
CA HIS A 3 2.44 11.55 12.64
C HIS A 3 1.16 12.03 13.34
N ILE A 4 0.93 13.32 13.35
CA ILE A 4 -0.11 14.02 14.13
C ILE A 4 -1.52 13.41 13.93
N GLY A 5 -1.83 12.88 12.75
CA GLY A 5 -3.13 12.26 12.46
C GLY A 5 -3.34 10.88 13.08
N VAL A 6 -2.29 10.07 13.19
CA VAL A 6 -2.37 8.70 13.74
C VAL A 6 -2.39 8.74 15.27
N ASP A 7 -1.60 9.64 15.88
CA ASP A 7 -1.56 9.80 17.33
C ASP A 7 -2.88 10.31 17.92
N LEU A 8 -3.64 11.10 17.15
CA LEU A 8 -4.95 11.59 17.59
C LEU A 8 -5.96 10.45 17.69
N PHE A 9 -6.01 9.55 16.71
CA PHE A 9 -6.92 8.39 16.72
C PHE A 9 -6.52 7.35 17.76
N LEU A 10 -5.23 7.10 17.96
CA LEU A 10 -4.71 6.19 18.98
C LEU A 10 -5.02 6.66 20.41
N ARG A 11 -5.30 7.96 20.61
CA ARG A 11 -5.73 8.51 21.91
C ARG A 11 -7.17 8.15 22.28
N PHE A 12 -8.03 7.90 21.28
CA PHE A 12 -9.42 7.50 21.50
C PHE A 12 -9.59 5.99 21.72
N LEU A 13 -8.55 5.18 21.40
CA LEU A 13 -8.63 3.73 21.62
C LEU A 13 -8.27 3.37 23.07
N PRO A 14 -8.99 2.39 23.67
CA PRO A 14 -8.65 1.84 25.00
C PRO A 14 -7.20 1.31 25.00
N GLU A 15 -6.47 1.54 26.07
CA GLU A 15 -5.05 1.13 26.19
C GLU A 15 -4.81 -0.37 25.91
N ARG A 16 -5.82 -1.21 26.14
CA ARG A 16 -5.76 -2.65 25.88
C ARG A 16 -5.71 -3.02 24.40
N VAL A 17 -6.27 -2.18 23.52
CA VAL A 17 -6.39 -2.43 22.07
C VAL A 17 -5.19 -1.82 21.30
N ARG A 18 -4.60 -0.77 21.82
CA ARG A 18 -3.50 -0.03 21.19
C ARG A 18 -2.32 -0.91 20.74
N PRO A 19 -1.78 -1.87 21.53
CA PRO A 19 -0.69 -2.73 21.07
C PRO A 19 -1.09 -3.60 19.87
N TYR A 20 -2.32 -4.14 19.87
CA TYR A 20 -2.81 -4.97 18.75
C TYR A 20 -2.91 -4.19 17.45
N VAL A 21 -3.33 -2.94 17.50
CA VAL A 21 -3.43 -2.04 16.35
C VAL A 21 -2.05 -1.74 15.76
N VAL A 22 -1.06 -1.43 16.61
CA VAL A 22 0.31 -1.18 16.17
C VAL A 22 0.92 -2.44 15.53
N HIS A 23 0.65 -3.61 16.07
CA HIS A 23 1.10 -4.87 15.49
C HIS A 23 0.41 -5.18 14.17
N ALA A 24 -0.90 -4.96 14.09
CA ALA A 24 -1.66 -5.13 12.85
C ALA A 24 -1.14 -4.20 11.73
N SER A 25 -0.81 -2.94 12.05
CA SER A 25 -0.30 -1.99 11.04
C SER A 25 1.04 -2.42 10.43
N ARG A 26 1.93 -3.04 11.19
CA ARG A 26 3.22 -3.56 10.68
C ARG A 26 3.02 -4.72 9.70
N TRP A 27 2.01 -5.55 9.95
CA TRP A 27 1.70 -6.65 9.02
C TRP A 27 0.96 -6.20 7.78
N ILE A 28 0.11 -5.20 7.90
CA ILE A 28 -0.47 -4.52 6.74
C ILE A 28 0.65 -3.96 5.85
N LEU A 29 1.64 -3.31 6.45
CA LEU A 29 2.82 -2.83 5.75
C LEU A 29 3.55 -3.96 5.01
N PHE A 30 3.78 -5.10 5.67
CA PHE A 30 4.44 -6.25 5.06
C PHE A 30 3.60 -6.84 3.91
N LEU A 31 2.29 -7.04 4.10
CA LEU A 31 1.40 -7.54 3.05
C LEU A 31 1.36 -6.63 1.83
N VAL A 32 1.24 -5.32 2.04
CA VAL A 32 1.26 -4.33 0.95
C VAL A 32 2.58 -4.36 0.21
N SER A 33 3.72 -4.46 0.93
CA SER A 33 5.04 -4.53 0.28
C SER A 33 5.25 -5.81 -0.51
N VAL A 34 4.76 -6.96 -0.03
CA VAL A 34 4.75 -8.22 -0.79
C VAL A 34 3.89 -8.10 -2.05
N GLY A 35 2.69 -7.53 -1.93
CA GLY A 35 1.82 -7.29 -3.09
C GLY A 35 2.47 -6.38 -4.13
N LEU A 36 3.17 -5.33 -3.68
CA LEU A 36 3.94 -4.45 -4.58
C LEU A 36 5.09 -5.18 -5.27
N VAL A 37 5.82 -6.05 -4.58
CA VAL A 37 6.90 -6.84 -5.19
C VAL A 37 6.35 -7.76 -6.27
N VAL A 38 5.29 -8.51 -6.00
CA VAL A 38 4.66 -9.42 -6.96
C VAL A 38 4.17 -8.63 -8.19
N SER A 39 3.40 -7.58 -7.97
CA SER A 39 2.87 -6.73 -9.04
C SER A 39 3.98 -6.02 -9.83
N SER A 40 5.05 -5.55 -9.19
CA SER A 40 6.18 -4.93 -9.85
C SER A 40 7.00 -5.91 -10.68
N TYR A 41 7.09 -7.18 -10.26
CA TYR A 41 7.72 -8.22 -11.05
C TYR A 41 6.96 -8.46 -12.36
N ASP A 42 5.63 -8.58 -12.29
CA ASP A 42 4.78 -8.72 -13.48
C ASP A 42 4.89 -7.49 -14.39
N LEU A 43 5.00 -6.29 -13.81
CA LEU A 43 5.20 -5.06 -14.55
C LEU A 43 6.54 -5.04 -15.30
N VAL A 44 7.63 -5.50 -14.67
CA VAL A 44 8.94 -5.63 -15.34
C VAL A 44 8.88 -6.63 -16.50
N GLN A 45 8.17 -7.75 -16.32
CA GLN A 45 7.99 -8.73 -17.40
C GLN A 45 7.21 -8.14 -18.58
N ALA A 46 6.13 -7.41 -18.32
CA ALA A 46 5.35 -6.73 -19.35
C ALA A 46 6.16 -5.63 -20.08
N ALA A 47 7.00 -4.89 -19.35
CA ALA A 47 7.84 -3.82 -19.88
C ALA A 47 9.00 -4.32 -20.78
N ARG A 48 9.39 -5.59 -20.67
CA ARG A 48 10.48 -6.17 -21.49
C ARG A 48 10.18 -6.14 -22.99
N LEU A 49 8.92 -6.19 -23.36
CA LEU A 49 8.46 -6.24 -24.76
C LEU A 49 8.17 -4.85 -25.32
N GLN A 50 8.33 -3.79 -24.53
CA GLN A 50 8.01 -2.43 -24.91
C GLN A 50 9.27 -1.57 -24.97
N THR A 51 9.37 -0.75 -26.01
CA THR A 51 10.38 0.29 -26.16
C THR A 51 9.73 1.66 -26.01
N THR A 52 10.43 2.59 -25.35
CA THR A 52 10.00 3.97 -25.25
C THR A 52 10.20 4.71 -26.58
N GLU A 53 9.55 5.86 -26.75
CA GLU A 53 9.73 6.74 -27.91
C GLU A 53 11.20 7.17 -28.10
N THR A 54 12.00 7.16 -27.04
CA THR A 54 13.43 7.44 -27.04
C THR A 54 14.31 6.27 -27.47
N GLY A 55 13.71 5.09 -27.79
CA GLY A 55 14.43 3.87 -28.16
C GLY A 55 15.04 3.10 -26.98
N LEU A 56 14.87 3.56 -25.75
CA LEU A 56 15.32 2.87 -24.54
C LEU A 56 14.33 1.79 -24.13
N PRO A 57 14.78 0.65 -23.59
CA PRO A 57 13.87 -0.36 -23.04
C PRO A 57 13.05 0.23 -21.88
N GLN A 58 11.73 0.07 -21.93
CA GLN A 58 10.84 0.58 -20.88
C GLN A 58 11.16 -0.03 -19.50
N THR A 59 11.79 -1.18 -19.46
CA THR A 59 12.26 -1.86 -18.26
C THR A 59 13.11 -0.94 -17.36
N ILE A 60 13.91 -0.02 -17.92
CA ILE A 60 14.77 0.89 -17.16
C ILE A 60 13.94 1.79 -16.25
N TYR A 61 12.77 2.23 -16.71
CA TYR A 61 11.88 3.10 -15.94
C TYR A 61 11.10 2.36 -14.84
N VAL A 62 10.94 1.04 -14.99
CA VAL A 62 10.14 0.21 -14.08
C VAL A 62 11.01 -0.47 -13.01
N ILE A 63 12.29 -0.74 -13.29
CA ILE A 63 13.23 -1.35 -12.34
C ILE A 63 13.28 -0.62 -10.99
N PRO A 64 13.31 0.73 -10.90
CA PRO A 64 13.33 1.43 -9.62
C PRO A 64 12.13 1.09 -8.73
N VAL A 65 10.94 0.83 -9.31
CA VAL A 65 9.74 0.45 -8.56
C VAL A 65 9.92 -0.94 -7.94
N LEU A 66 10.50 -1.89 -8.67
CA LEU A 66 10.82 -3.22 -8.16
C LEU A 66 11.87 -3.16 -7.05
N ILE A 67 12.93 -2.38 -7.23
CA ILE A 67 13.98 -2.23 -6.21
C ILE A 67 13.38 -1.57 -4.95
N GLY A 68 12.61 -0.50 -5.10
CA GLY A 68 11.96 0.19 -3.99
C GLY A 68 11.00 -0.73 -3.21
N SER A 69 10.20 -1.53 -3.92
CA SER A 69 9.29 -2.48 -3.30
C SER A 69 10.03 -3.60 -2.55
N LEU A 70 11.17 -4.09 -3.06
CA LEU A 70 12.02 -5.06 -2.39
C LEU A 70 12.65 -4.48 -1.10
N VAL A 71 13.18 -3.26 -1.16
CA VAL A 71 13.73 -2.57 0.02
C VAL A 71 12.65 -2.37 1.07
N MET A 72 11.46 -1.94 0.66
CA MET A 72 10.31 -1.77 1.54
C MET A 72 9.88 -3.10 2.18
N MET A 73 9.87 -4.20 1.42
CA MET A 73 9.54 -5.54 1.92
C MET A 73 10.56 -6.00 2.98
N VAL A 74 11.86 -5.81 2.74
CA VAL A 74 12.92 -6.18 3.70
C VAL A 74 12.80 -5.38 4.99
N ALA A 75 12.58 -4.06 4.89
CA ALA A 75 12.38 -3.20 6.04
C ALA A 75 11.10 -3.57 6.83
N ALA A 76 10.02 -3.88 6.13
CA ALA A 76 8.77 -4.33 6.74
C ALA A 76 8.93 -5.69 7.43
N LEU A 77 9.69 -6.62 6.83
CA LEU A 77 10.00 -7.92 7.41
C LEU A 77 10.81 -7.78 8.70
N GLU A 78 11.84 -6.90 8.70
CA GLU A 78 12.62 -6.62 9.91
C GLU A 78 11.73 -6.10 11.05
N LEU A 79 10.83 -5.15 10.74
CA LEU A 79 9.88 -4.63 11.72
C LEU A 79 8.91 -5.72 12.23
N ALA A 80 8.48 -6.62 11.34
CA ALA A 80 7.56 -7.69 11.68
C ALA A 80 8.22 -8.78 12.55
N LEU A 81 9.48 -9.14 12.28
CA LEU A 81 10.23 -10.16 13.01
C LEU A 81 10.63 -9.74 14.45
N ARG A 82 10.69 -8.44 14.72
CA ARG A 82 10.99 -7.92 16.08
C ARG A 82 9.86 -8.17 17.08
N GLU A 83 8.69 -8.64 16.62
CA GLU A 83 7.50 -8.84 17.45
C GLU A 83 7.14 -10.32 17.63
N ARG A 84 6.32 -10.63 18.64
CA ARG A 84 5.86 -12.00 18.89
C ARG A 84 4.94 -12.49 17.77
N VAL A 85 5.43 -13.42 16.97
CA VAL A 85 4.79 -13.98 15.76
C VAL A 85 3.32 -14.42 15.98
N ARG A 86 2.94 -14.84 17.19
CA ARG A 86 1.58 -15.33 17.49
C ARG A 86 0.50 -14.24 17.40
N VAL A 87 0.78 -13.04 17.95
CA VAL A 87 -0.20 -11.92 17.94
C VAL A 87 -0.44 -11.44 16.52
N VAL A 88 0.53 -11.55 15.73
CA VAL A 88 0.64 -11.15 14.37
C VAL A 88 -0.14 -12.04 13.41
N LEU A 89 0.02 -13.36 13.51
CA LEU A 89 -0.74 -14.32 12.72
C LEU A 89 -2.24 -14.20 12.99
N PHE A 90 -2.64 -13.96 14.25
CA PHE A 90 -4.06 -13.78 14.59
C PHE A 90 -4.64 -12.47 14.05
N SER A 91 -3.90 -11.36 14.07
CA SER A 91 -4.41 -10.07 13.54
C SER A 91 -4.44 -10.05 12.02
N GLY A 92 -3.41 -10.57 11.35
CA GLY A 92 -3.38 -10.68 9.88
C GLY A 92 -4.43 -11.65 9.35
N LEU A 93 -4.56 -12.83 9.98
CA LEU A 93 -5.59 -13.79 9.64
C LEU A 93 -7.00 -13.21 9.86
N GLY A 94 -7.21 -12.45 10.94
CA GLY A 94 -8.47 -11.78 11.21
C GLY A 94 -8.88 -10.79 10.13
N ILE A 95 -7.94 -9.99 9.62
CA ILE A 95 -8.19 -9.02 8.53
C ILE A 95 -8.52 -9.77 7.23
N VAL A 96 -7.76 -10.81 6.89
CA VAL A 96 -8.00 -11.61 5.69
C VAL A 96 -9.35 -12.34 5.75
N VAL A 97 -9.71 -12.90 6.91
CA VAL A 97 -10.99 -13.58 7.10
C VAL A 97 -12.16 -12.60 7.02
N LEU A 98 -12.05 -11.41 7.64
CA LEU A 98 -13.07 -10.36 7.54
C LEU A 98 -13.23 -9.85 6.11
N ALA A 99 -12.12 -9.67 5.39
CA ALA A 99 -12.14 -9.29 3.97
C ALA A 99 -12.80 -10.39 3.11
N ALA A 100 -12.48 -11.66 3.34
CA ALA A 100 -13.06 -12.79 2.62
C ALA A 100 -14.57 -12.95 2.90
N ILE A 101 -15.01 -12.79 4.15
CA ILE A 101 -16.43 -12.81 4.53
C ILE A 101 -17.17 -11.62 3.92
N GLY A 102 -16.57 -10.44 3.95
CA GLY A 102 -17.12 -9.22 3.33
C GLY A 102 -17.30 -9.41 1.82
N TYR A 103 -16.29 -9.93 1.14
CA TYR A 103 -16.35 -10.24 -0.30
C TYR A 103 -17.42 -11.27 -0.62
N MET A 104 -17.49 -12.37 0.13
CA MET A 104 -18.48 -13.42 -0.10
C MET A 104 -19.91 -12.92 0.11
N LYS A 105 -20.15 -12.06 1.10
CA LYS A 105 -21.48 -11.45 1.32
C LYS A 105 -21.82 -10.43 0.22
N LEU A 106 -20.87 -9.63 -0.19
CA LEU A 106 -21.08 -8.57 -1.18
C LEU A 106 -21.22 -9.14 -2.61
N SER A 107 -20.45 -10.18 -2.96
CA SER A 107 -20.54 -10.86 -4.26
C SER A 107 -21.85 -11.62 -4.47
N LEU A 108 -22.54 -11.98 -3.38
CA LEU A 108 -23.88 -12.58 -3.44
C LEU A 108 -24.99 -11.55 -3.72
N MET A 109 -24.73 -10.26 -3.54
CA MET A 109 -25.72 -9.19 -3.61
C MET A 109 -25.50 -8.18 -4.75
N ALA A 110 -24.33 -8.20 -5.39
CA ALA A 110 -23.94 -7.20 -6.38
C ALA A 110 -23.02 -7.81 -7.46
N ASP A 111 -22.83 -7.06 -8.56
CA ASP A 111 -21.84 -7.41 -9.57
C ASP A 111 -20.42 -7.46 -8.98
N PRO A 112 -19.52 -8.34 -9.50
CA PRO A 112 -18.17 -8.53 -8.95
C PRO A 112 -17.37 -7.23 -8.80
N ALA A 113 -17.47 -6.31 -9.76
CA ALA A 113 -16.76 -5.03 -9.72
C ALA A 113 -17.30 -4.10 -8.62
N SER A 114 -18.62 -4.04 -8.43
CA SER A 114 -19.24 -3.23 -7.37
C SER A 114 -18.95 -3.82 -5.98
N ALA A 115 -18.86 -5.15 -5.88
CA ALA A 115 -18.46 -5.85 -4.67
C ALA A 115 -17.01 -5.55 -4.29
N ALA A 116 -16.08 -5.55 -5.26
CA ALA A 116 -14.67 -5.21 -5.06
C ALA A 116 -14.50 -3.75 -4.59
N ALA A 117 -15.24 -2.81 -5.21
CA ALA A 117 -15.22 -1.40 -4.81
C ALA A 117 -15.78 -1.19 -3.40
N GLY A 118 -16.87 -1.87 -3.04
CA GLY A 118 -17.43 -1.83 -1.70
C GLY A 118 -16.46 -2.37 -0.65
N LEU A 119 -15.78 -3.48 -0.95
CA LEU A 119 -14.78 -4.07 -0.07
C LEU A 119 -13.56 -3.15 0.11
N MET A 120 -13.10 -2.51 -0.96
CA MET A 120 -12.04 -1.49 -0.92
C MET A 120 -12.40 -0.37 0.06
N LEU A 121 -13.62 0.19 -0.02
CA LEU A 121 -14.09 1.23 0.89
C LEU A 121 -14.16 0.76 2.34
N ILE A 122 -14.67 -0.45 2.57
CA ILE A 122 -14.74 -1.04 3.91
C ILE A 122 -13.34 -1.23 4.48
N CYS A 123 -12.40 -1.80 3.72
CA CYS A 123 -11.01 -1.96 4.13
C CYS A 123 -10.37 -0.61 4.46
N PHE A 124 -10.62 0.42 3.65
CA PHE A 124 -10.10 1.76 3.85
C PHE A 124 -10.61 2.37 5.15
N VAL A 125 -11.92 2.36 5.38
CA VAL A 125 -12.53 2.92 6.58
C VAL A 125 -12.07 2.15 7.84
N LEU A 126 -12.08 0.82 7.79
CA LEU A 126 -11.61 0.00 8.91
C LEU A 126 -10.13 0.22 9.21
N GLY A 127 -9.28 0.37 8.20
CA GLY A 127 -7.86 0.65 8.38
C GLY A 127 -7.61 2.00 9.06
N ILE A 128 -8.36 3.05 8.67
CA ILE A 128 -8.28 4.35 9.33
C ILE A 128 -8.78 4.26 10.78
N LEU A 129 -9.93 3.62 11.01
CA LEU A 129 -10.48 3.43 12.36
C LEU A 129 -9.56 2.58 13.24
N ALA A 130 -8.81 1.65 12.65
CA ALA A 130 -7.77 0.89 13.33
C ALA A 130 -6.49 1.70 13.60
N GLY A 131 -6.38 2.96 13.14
CA GLY A 131 -5.20 3.80 13.37
C GLY A 131 -3.99 3.43 12.51
N VAL A 132 -4.19 2.70 11.41
CA VAL A 132 -3.13 2.41 10.44
C VAL A 132 -2.78 3.68 9.67
N PRO A 133 -1.49 3.97 9.38
CA PRO A 133 -1.10 5.13 8.57
C PRO A 133 -1.83 5.15 7.22
N ILE A 134 -2.34 6.31 6.82
CA ILE A 134 -3.23 6.49 5.65
C ILE A 134 -2.62 5.90 4.37
N ALA A 135 -1.32 6.07 4.15
CA ALA A 135 -0.64 5.55 2.98
C ALA A 135 -0.73 4.02 2.86
N PHE A 136 -0.57 3.29 3.98
CA PHE A 136 -0.67 1.84 4.00
C PHE A 136 -2.11 1.35 3.92
N THR A 137 -3.03 2.10 4.49
CA THR A 137 -4.46 1.82 4.39
C THR A 137 -4.93 1.95 2.94
N LEU A 138 -4.49 3.00 2.23
CA LEU A 138 -4.74 3.16 0.80
C LEU A 138 -4.12 2.04 -0.03
N GLY A 139 -2.87 1.68 0.26
CA GLY A 139 -2.19 0.58 -0.43
C GLY A 139 -2.89 -0.76 -0.23
N LEU A 140 -3.31 -1.06 1.02
CA LEU A 140 -4.04 -2.29 1.32
C LEU A 140 -5.40 -2.34 0.62
N SER A 141 -6.17 -1.25 0.68
CA SER A 141 -7.49 -1.19 0.07
C SER A 141 -7.43 -1.29 -1.46
N ALA A 142 -6.45 -0.62 -2.09
CA ALA A 142 -6.20 -0.76 -3.52
C ALA A 142 -5.77 -2.20 -3.88
N MET A 143 -4.87 -2.81 -3.10
CA MET A 143 -4.44 -4.19 -3.32
C MET A 143 -5.61 -5.17 -3.24
N VAL A 144 -6.49 -5.01 -2.25
CA VAL A 144 -7.71 -5.82 -2.10
C VAL A 144 -8.63 -5.64 -3.32
N PHE A 145 -8.81 -4.42 -3.82
CA PHE A 145 -9.59 -4.15 -5.00
C PHE A 145 -9.07 -4.92 -6.22
N PHE A 146 -7.78 -4.80 -6.53
CA PHE A 146 -7.19 -5.48 -7.69
C PHE A 146 -7.17 -7.02 -7.57
N ILE A 147 -7.12 -7.56 -6.35
CA ILE A 147 -7.21 -9.01 -6.14
C ILE A 147 -8.65 -9.51 -6.32
N CYS A 148 -9.63 -8.70 -5.92
CA CYS A 148 -11.04 -9.09 -5.93
C CYS A 148 -11.75 -8.80 -7.26
N ASP A 149 -11.22 -7.93 -8.10
CA ASP A 149 -11.78 -7.62 -9.41
C ASP A 149 -11.09 -8.45 -10.51
N PRO A 150 -11.76 -9.50 -11.04
CA PRO A 150 -11.16 -10.35 -12.06
C PRO A 150 -11.01 -9.66 -13.43
N SER A 151 -11.62 -8.51 -13.63
CA SER A 151 -11.55 -7.74 -14.88
C SER A 151 -10.22 -6.99 -15.05
N LEU A 152 -9.52 -6.74 -13.94
CA LEU A 152 -8.29 -5.95 -13.92
C LEU A 152 -7.08 -6.82 -13.54
N PRO A 153 -6.03 -6.86 -14.38
CA PRO A 153 -4.79 -7.54 -14.04
C PRO A 153 -4.11 -6.91 -12.82
N PHE A 154 -3.59 -7.71 -11.92
CA PHE A 154 -2.91 -7.24 -10.70
C PHE A 154 -1.69 -6.35 -10.97
N VAL A 155 -1.11 -6.42 -12.17
CA VAL A 155 -0.01 -5.53 -12.62
C VAL A 155 -0.39 -4.05 -12.56
N PHE A 156 -1.67 -3.70 -12.69
CA PHE A 156 -2.12 -2.31 -12.56
C PHE A 156 -1.87 -1.72 -11.19
N PHE A 157 -1.77 -2.53 -10.14
CA PHE A 157 -1.46 -2.03 -8.80
C PHE A 157 -0.11 -1.30 -8.76
N SER A 158 0.96 -1.91 -9.26
CA SER A 158 2.29 -1.27 -9.32
C SER A 158 2.36 -0.15 -10.36
N GLN A 159 1.62 -0.26 -11.47
CA GLN A 159 1.54 0.81 -12.47
C GLN A 159 0.94 2.09 -11.86
N GLN A 160 -0.15 1.98 -11.09
CA GLN A 160 -0.78 3.13 -10.45
C GLN A 160 0.11 3.76 -9.36
N VAL A 161 0.85 2.93 -8.62
CA VAL A 161 1.83 3.43 -7.65
C VAL A 161 2.96 4.18 -8.37
N ALA A 162 3.50 3.63 -9.45
CA ALA A 162 4.54 4.26 -10.27
C ALA A 162 4.03 5.59 -10.89
N ALA A 163 2.85 5.57 -11.51
CA ALA A 163 2.24 6.77 -12.09
C ALA A 163 1.96 7.84 -11.06
N GLY A 164 1.57 7.46 -9.83
CA GLY A 164 1.34 8.40 -8.73
C GLY A 164 2.61 9.15 -8.31
N VAL A 165 3.77 8.51 -8.40
CA VAL A 165 5.06 9.14 -8.06
C VAL A 165 5.61 9.98 -9.22
N ASP A 166 5.30 9.60 -10.46
CA ASP A 166 5.78 10.26 -11.69
C ASP A 166 5.00 11.55 -12.04
N HIS A 167 4.29 12.13 -11.08
CA HIS A 167 3.63 13.41 -11.28
C HIS A 167 4.64 14.56 -11.17
N PHE A 168 4.71 15.40 -12.22
CA PHE A 168 5.56 16.59 -12.29
C PHE A 168 5.44 17.50 -11.04
N VAL A 169 4.24 17.64 -10.52
CA VAL A 169 3.97 18.45 -9.31
C VAL A 169 4.71 17.90 -8.08
N LEU A 170 4.76 16.59 -7.91
CA LEU A 170 5.47 15.96 -6.79
C LEU A 170 6.99 16.12 -6.90
N LEU A 171 7.52 16.08 -8.12
CA LEU A 171 8.94 16.35 -8.39
C LEU A 171 9.31 17.83 -8.15
N ALA A 172 8.40 18.76 -8.44
CA ALA A 172 8.62 20.19 -8.27
C ALA A 172 8.74 20.60 -6.78
N ILE A 173 8.00 19.93 -5.86
CA ILE A 173 7.98 20.29 -4.43
C ILE A 173 9.38 20.31 -3.81
N PRO A 174 10.22 19.27 -3.88
CA PRO A 174 11.56 19.29 -3.30
C PRO A 174 12.46 20.35 -3.93
N PHE A 175 12.32 20.64 -5.22
CA PHE A 175 13.08 21.70 -5.87
C PHE A 175 12.68 23.10 -5.38
N PHE A 176 11.39 23.36 -5.16
CA PHE A 176 10.92 24.62 -4.60
C PHE A 176 11.37 24.77 -3.14
N LEU A 177 11.33 23.72 -2.34
CA LEU A 177 11.84 23.75 -0.97
C LEU A 177 13.34 24.02 -0.93
N LEU A 178 14.11 23.39 -1.83
CA LEU A 178 15.55 23.62 -1.94
C LEU A 178 15.84 25.05 -2.36
N ALA A 179 15.12 25.58 -3.36
CA ALA A 179 15.26 26.97 -3.80
C ALA A 179 14.91 27.95 -2.68
N GLY A 180 13.83 27.71 -1.93
CA GLY A 180 13.45 28.51 -0.77
C GLY A 180 14.53 28.52 0.31
N ALA A 181 15.06 27.35 0.67
CA ALA A 181 16.14 27.22 1.64
C ALA A 181 17.44 27.90 1.18
N ALA A 182 17.76 27.83 -0.12
CA ALA A 182 18.93 28.48 -0.69
C ALA A 182 18.80 30.03 -0.67
N MET A 183 17.58 30.56 -0.83
CA MET A 183 17.31 32.02 -0.74
C MET A 183 17.35 32.52 0.71
N GLU A 184 17.05 31.71 1.69
CA GLU A 184 17.08 32.09 3.11
C GLU A 184 18.50 32.19 3.67
N ILE A 185 19.46 31.49 3.08
CA ILE A 185 20.87 31.45 3.51
C ILE A 185 21.65 32.69 2.95
N ASN A 186 21.09 33.44 2.00
CA ASN A 186 21.74 34.57 1.33
C ASN A 186 21.13 35.91 1.78
#